data_87818d3391b0ab231ecfb3f0573f9dde
#
_entry.id   87818d3391b0ab231ecfb3f0573f9dde
#
_cell.length_a   1.000
_cell.length_b   1.000
_cell.length_c   1.000
_cell.angle_alpha   90.00
_cell.angle_beta   90.00
_cell.angle_gamma   90.00
#
_symmetry.space_group_name_H-M   'P 1'
#
loop_
_entity.id
_entity.type
_entity.pdbx_description
1 polymer ?
#
loop_
_entity_poly.entity_id
_entity_poly.type
_entity_poly.pdbx_seq_one_letter_code
_entity_poly.pdbx_strand_id
1 'polypeptide(L)'
;LHVRSRRQRQMCIRDRVGPNERAKTVLFQILSGQMEPDEGSYKWGLTTTQSYFPKDNTAEFDSDDTIVDWLTQYSPEKDVTYVRGFLGRMLFAGEDGVKKVRVLSGGEKVRCMLSKLMISGANVLMLDEPTDHLDMESITALNNGLIKFPGVLIFSSRDHQIVQTTANRIMEIVNGKLIDKITTYDEYLESDEMARKRFVFSVAVSYTHLTLPT
;
A
#
# COMPACT_ATOMS: atom_id res chain seq x y z
N LEU A 1 -9.05 -12.95 31.61
CA LEU A 1 -7.99 -12.90 30.60
C LEU A 1 -8.38 -11.84 29.61
N HIS A 2 -7.84 -10.61 29.75
CA HIS A 2 -7.99 -9.56 28.75
C HIS A 2 -7.05 -9.88 27.59
N VAL A 3 -7.62 -10.40 26.49
CA VAL A 3 -6.93 -10.42 25.20
C VAL A 3 -6.79 -8.96 24.76
N ARG A 4 -5.63 -8.37 25.01
CA ARG A 4 -5.26 -7.11 24.37
C ARG A 4 -5.18 -7.38 22.88
N SER A 5 -6.24 -7.03 22.15
CA SER A 5 -6.21 -6.92 20.71
C SER A 5 -4.96 -6.12 20.33
N ARG A 6 -3.99 -6.74 19.65
CA ARG A 6 -2.90 -6.00 19.01
C ARG A 6 -3.58 -5.10 18.00
N ARG A 7 -3.66 -3.80 18.30
CA ARG A 7 -4.17 -2.83 17.32
C ARG A 7 -3.31 -2.97 16.07
N GLN A 8 -3.93 -3.36 14.99
CA GLN A 8 -3.31 -3.38 13.67
C GLN A 8 -2.74 -1.99 13.42
N ARG A 9 -1.48 -1.91 13.03
CA ARG A 9 -0.84 -0.63 12.69
C ARG A 9 -1.03 -0.42 11.21
N GLN A 10 -2.06 0.31 10.86
CA GLN A 10 -2.42 0.60 9.48
C GLN A 10 -2.12 2.07 9.21
N MET A 11 -1.15 2.34 8.34
CA MET A 11 -0.61 3.66 8.09
C MET A 11 -0.86 4.05 6.63
N CYS A 12 -1.56 5.16 6.43
CA CYS A 12 -1.71 5.76 5.12
C CYS A 12 -0.68 6.88 4.92
N ILE A 13 0.06 6.83 3.81
CA ILE A 13 0.97 7.89 3.39
C ILE A 13 0.26 8.69 2.30
N ARG A 14 0.09 9.99 2.53
CA ARG A 14 -0.53 10.91 1.58
C ARG A 14 0.43 12.00 1.16
N ASP A 15 0.22 12.43 -0.08
CA ASP A 15 0.81 13.65 -0.62
C ASP A 15 -0.33 14.58 -1.04
N ARG A 16 -0.26 15.83 -0.59
CA ARG A 16 -1.23 16.84 -0.99
C ARG A 16 -0.50 17.97 -1.72
N VAL A 17 -0.74 18.02 -3.02
CA VAL A 17 -0.41 19.18 -3.89
C VAL A 17 1.07 19.33 -4.24
N GLY A 18 1.38 19.05 -5.51
CA GLY A 18 2.65 19.38 -6.16
C GLY A 18 3.18 18.23 -7.02
N PRO A 19 4.27 18.43 -7.76
CA PRO A 19 4.85 17.44 -8.67
C PRO A 19 5.44 16.20 -7.96
N ASN A 20 5.17 15.99 -6.69
CA ASN A 20 5.80 15.01 -5.80
C ASN A 20 5.01 13.72 -5.58
N GLU A 21 4.17 13.28 -6.53
CA GLU A 21 3.68 11.89 -6.50
C GLU A 21 4.86 10.89 -6.40
N ARG A 22 6.00 11.29 -6.92
CA ARG A 22 7.25 10.50 -6.80
C ARG A 22 7.74 10.31 -5.37
N ALA A 23 7.52 11.26 -4.46
CA ALA A 23 8.05 11.17 -3.10
C ALA A 23 7.51 9.95 -2.34
N LYS A 24 6.22 9.61 -2.51
CA LYS A 24 5.61 8.42 -1.91
C LYS A 24 6.22 7.13 -2.49
N THR A 25 6.27 7.05 -3.81
CA THR A 25 6.85 5.90 -4.52
C THR A 25 8.32 5.70 -4.15
N VAL A 26 9.12 6.78 -4.13
CA VAL A 26 10.54 6.73 -3.71
C VAL A 26 10.65 6.24 -2.26
N LEU A 27 9.81 6.73 -1.36
CA LEU A 27 9.79 6.25 0.02
C LEU A 27 9.49 4.74 0.10
N PHE A 28 8.52 4.24 -0.66
CA PHE A 28 8.23 2.81 -0.72
C PHE A 28 9.40 2.01 -1.32
N GLN A 29 10.04 2.52 -2.37
CA GLN A 29 11.22 1.87 -2.97
C GLN A 29 12.40 1.81 -2.00
N ILE A 30 12.65 2.87 -1.23
CA ILE A 30 13.66 2.87 -0.16
C ILE A 30 13.29 1.81 0.89
N LEU A 31 12.07 1.86 1.44
CA LEU A 31 11.64 0.93 2.48
C LEU A 31 11.60 -0.53 2.03
N SER A 32 11.40 -0.80 0.73
CA SER A 32 11.46 -2.15 0.15
C SER A 32 12.89 -2.60 -0.20
N GLY A 33 13.89 -1.72 -0.08
CA GLY A 33 15.28 -2.00 -0.43
C GLY A 33 15.58 -1.96 -1.92
N GLN A 34 14.68 -1.40 -2.73
CA GLN A 34 14.90 -1.21 -4.17
C GLN A 34 15.72 0.04 -4.49
N MET A 35 15.81 0.97 -3.54
CA MET A 35 16.58 2.20 -3.66
C MET A 35 17.29 2.50 -2.33
N GLU A 36 18.49 3.02 -2.39
CA GLU A 36 19.20 3.51 -1.21
C GLU A 36 18.81 4.96 -0.91
N PRO A 37 18.69 5.37 0.37
CA PRO A 37 18.44 6.75 0.72
C PRO A 37 19.71 7.61 0.48
N ASP A 38 19.53 8.83 0.01
CA ASP A 38 20.64 9.79 -0.17
C ASP A 38 21.28 10.15 1.19
N GLU A 39 20.45 10.28 2.22
CA GLU A 39 20.87 10.58 3.59
C GLU A 39 20.04 9.77 4.59
N GLY A 40 20.65 9.51 5.76
CA GLY A 40 19.99 8.77 6.84
C GLY A 40 20.07 7.26 6.68
N SER A 41 19.37 6.54 7.52
CA SER A 41 19.30 5.09 7.50
C SER A 41 18.00 4.59 8.12
N TYR A 42 17.57 3.40 7.70
CA TYR A 42 16.43 2.71 8.32
C TYR A 42 16.81 1.25 8.61
N LYS A 43 16.09 0.64 9.53
CA LYS A 43 16.30 -0.77 9.87
C LYS A 43 14.97 -1.42 10.20
N TRP A 44 14.69 -2.53 9.53
CA TRP A 44 13.59 -3.40 9.88
C TRP A 44 13.91 -4.25 11.11
N GLY A 45 12.88 -4.60 11.88
CA GLY A 45 13.04 -5.55 12.99
C GLY A 45 13.43 -6.95 12.48
N LEU A 46 14.11 -7.73 13.32
CA LEU A 46 14.60 -9.07 12.96
C LEU A 46 13.49 -10.05 12.52
N THR A 47 12.28 -9.87 13.04
CA THR A 47 11.10 -10.71 12.72
C THR A 47 10.20 -10.10 11.66
N THR A 48 10.66 -9.01 11.01
CA THR A 48 9.86 -8.31 10.01
C THR A 48 10.11 -8.92 8.64
N THR A 49 9.04 -9.41 8.02
CA THR A 49 8.98 -9.84 6.63
C THR A 49 8.10 -8.87 5.86
N GLN A 50 8.64 -8.28 4.83
CA GLN A 50 7.97 -7.23 4.06
C GLN A 50 7.60 -7.71 2.66
N SER A 51 6.48 -7.24 2.15
CA SER A 51 6.09 -7.36 0.75
C SER A 51 5.66 -6.02 0.21
N TYR A 52 6.07 -5.73 -1.03
CA TYR A 52 5.81 -4.46 -1.68
C TYR A 52 4.98 -4.65 -2.95
N PHE A 53 3.92 -3.86 -3.07
CA PHE A 53 3.10 -3.72 -4.25
C PHE A 53 3.52 -2.45 -4.98
N PRO A 54 4.27 -2.55 -6.08
CA PRO A 54 4.69 -1.38 -6.85
C PRO A 54 3.52 -0.84 -7.68
N LYS A 55 3.58 0.44 -8.00
CA LYS A 55 2.60 1.10 -8.87
C LYS A 55 2.55 0.48 -10.27
N ASP A 56 3.70 0.08 -10.82
CA ASP A 56 3.80 -0.72 -12.06
C ASP A 56 4.22 -2.16 -11.71
N ASN A 57 3.32 -3.08 -11.97
CA ASN A 57 3.51 -4.51 -11.72
C ASN A 57 3.39 -5.37 -12.98
N THR A 58 3.45 -4.75 -14.15
CA THR A 58 3.19 -5.41 -15.45
C THR A 58 4.16 -6.57 -15.71
N ALA A 59 5.44 -6.40 -15.36
CA ALA A 59 6.48 -7.41 -15.57
C ALA A 59 6.25 -8.71 -14.77
N GLU A 60 5.49 -8.65 -13.67
CA GLU A 60 5.19 -9.83 -12.84
C GLU A 60 4.27 -10.85 -13.52
N PHE A 61 3.56 -10.44 -14.58
CA PHE A 61 2.56 -11.24 -15.28
C PHE A 61 3.02 -11.72 -16.67
N ASP A 62 4.30 -11.63 -16.99
CA ASP A 62 4.85 -12.15 -18.24
C ASP A 62 5.20 -13.64 -18.12
N SER A 63 4.18 -14.47 -17.86
CA SER A 63 4.28 -15.91 -17.76
C SER A 63 3.06 -16.58 -18.38
N ASP A 64 3.25 -17.83 -18.84
CA ASP A 64 2.20 -18.72 -19.32
C ASP A 64 1.55 -19.57 -18.22
N ASP A 65 1.95 -19.38 -16.97
CA ASP A 65 1.39 -20.10 -15.83
C ASP A 65 -0.09 -19.78 -15.64
N THR A 66 -0.84 -20.73 -15.10
CA THR A 66 -2.19 -20.44 -14.62
C THR A 66 -2.11 -19.59 -13.33
N ILE A 67 -3.19 -18.88 -12.99
CA ILE A 67 -3.24 -18.09 -11.74
C ILE A 67 -2.93 -18.98 -10.54
N VAL A 68 -3.48 -20.20 -10.50
CA VAL A 68 -3.24 -21.14 -9.41
C VAL A 68 -1.78 -21.54 -9.33
N ASP A 69 -1.18 -21.94 -10.46
CA ASP A 69 0.22 -22.38 -10.50
C ASP A 69 1.17 -21.22 -10.15
N TRP A 70 0.91 -20.04 -10.73
CA TRP A 70 1.67 -18.83 -10.45
C TRP A 70 1.62 -18.45 -8.96
N LEU A 71 0.41 -18.45 -8.35
CA LEU A 71 0.27 -18.09 -6.95
C LEU A 71 0.83 -19.16 -5.99
N THR A 72 0.77 -20.45 -6.37
CA THR A 72 1.31 -21.56 -5.59
C THR A 72 2.82 -21.43 -5.35
N GLN A 73 3.55 -20.81 -6.28
CA GLN A 73 5.00 -20.58 -6.15
C GLN A 73 5.33 -19.70 -4.93
N TYR A 74 4.44 -18.80 -4.56
CA TYR A 74 4.60 -17.84 -3.45
C TYR A 74 3.97 -18.33 -2.13
N SER A 75 3.18 -19.40 -2.16
CA SER A 75 2.58 -19.97 -0.95
C SER A 75 3.62 -20.78 -0.15
N PRO A 76 3.79 -20.52 1.15
CA PRO A 76 4.70 -21.30 1.99
C PRO A 76 4.40 -22.81 1.99
N GLU A 77 3.12 -23.17 1.98
CA GLU A 77 2.68 -24.56 2.06
C GLU A 77 2.64 -25.26 0.70
N LYS A 78 2.66 -24.49 -0.39
CA LYS A 78 2.53 -24.98 -1.78
C LYS A 78 1.31 -25.90 -2.00
N ASP A 79 0.27 -25.72 -1.20
CA ASP A 79 -0.98 -26.48 -1.30
C ASP A 79 -1.96 -25.79 -2.26
N VAL A 80 -2.29 -26.46 -3.34
CA VAL A 80 -3.22 -25.97 -4.37
C VAL A 80 -4.63 -25.74 -3.80
N THR A 81 -5.08 -26.54 -2.87
CA THR A 81 -6.41 -26.39 -2.24
C THR A 81 -6.48 -25.12 -1.42
N TYR A 82 -5.44 -24.85 -0.64
CA TYR A 82 -5.30 -23.60 0.12
C TYR A 82 -5.27 -22.38 -0.81
N VAL A 83 -4.47 -22.45 -1.86
CA VAL A 83 -4.35 -21.39 -2.87
C VAL A 83 -5.68 -21.09 -3.56
N ARG A 84 -6.43 -22.13 -3.97
CA ARG A 84 -7.77 -21.94 -4.58
C ARG A 84 -8.77 -21.31 -3.61
N GLY A 85 -8.77 -21.73 -2.34
CA GLY A 85 -9.59 -21.11 -1.30
C GLY A 85 -9.22 -19.63 -1.06
N PHE A 86 -7.93 -19.32 -1.17
CA PHE A 86 -7.45 -17.93 -1.05
C PHE A 86 -7.90 -17.08 -2.25
N LEU A 87 -7.74 -17.58 -3.46
CA LEU A 87 -8.19 -16.93 -4.70
C LEU A 87 -9.71 -16.66 -4.70
N GLY A 88 -10.51 -17.59 -4.19
CA GLY A 88 -11.96 -17.40 -4.04
C GLY A 88 -12.31 -16.19 -3.16
N ARG A 89 -11.55 -15.93 -2.09
CA ARG A 89 -11.73 -14.73 -1.25
C ARG A 89 -11.35 -13.43 -1.97
N MET A 90 -10.54 -13.52 -3.00
CA MET A 90 -10.10 -12.40 -3.84
C MET A 90 -10.91 -12.31 -5.15
N LEU A 91 -12.13 -12.87 -5.17
CA LEU A 91 -13.07 -12.87 -6.30
C LEU A 91 -12.54 -13.57 -7.57
N PHE A 92 -11.68 -14.56 -7.41
CA PHE A 92 -11.38 -15.53 -8.45
C PHE A 92 -12.16 -16.81 -8.15
N ALA A 93 -13.27 -16.99 -8.82
CA ALA A 93 -14.15 -18.14 -8.58
C ALA A 93 -14.10 -19.14 -9.74
N GLY A 94 -14.38 -20.41 -9.44
CA GLY A 94 -14.55 -21.46 -10.44
C GLY A 94 -13.35 -21.64 -11.34
N GLU A 95 -13.55 -21.43 -12.63
CA GLU A 95 -12.55 -21.64 -13.67
C GLU A 95 -11.55 -20.49 -13.84
N ASP A 96 -11.73 -19.36 -13.14
CA ASP A 96 -10.79 -18.25 -13.25
C ASP A 96 -9.34 -18.67 -12.87
N GLY A 97 -9.20 -19.59 -11.94
CA GLY A 97 -7.89 -20.09 -11.50
C GLY A 97 -7.05 -20.75 -12.60
N VAL A 98 -7.67 -21.21 -13.69
CA VAL A 98 -6.97 -21.82 -14.84
C VAL A 98 -6.65 -20.83 -15.96
N LYS A 99 -7.07 -19.56 -15.85
CA LYS A 99 -6.65 -18.51 -16.77
C LYS A 99 -5.15 -18.30 -16.65
N LYS A 100 -4.50 -18.02 -17.78
CA LYS A 100 -3.08 -17.64 -17.79
C LYS A 100 -2.90 -16.23 -17.25
N VAL A 101 -1.86 -16.00 -16.45
CA VAL A 101 -1.63 -14.68 -15.84
C VAL A 101 -1.40 -13.56 -16.85
N ARG A 102 -0.84 -13.87 -18.02
CA ARG A 102 -0.59 -12.91 -19.11
C ARG A 102 -1.87 -12.32 -19.74
N VAL A 103 -3.01 -13.04 -19.68
CA VAL A 103 -4.27 -12.60 -20.31
C VAL A 103 -5.21 -11.90 -19.35
N LEU A 104 -4.80 -11.68 -18.10
CA LEU A 104 -5.60 -11.03 -17.09
C LEU A 104 -5.84 -9.56 -17.43
N SER A 105 -7.06 -9.09 -17.13
CA SER A 105 -7.39 -7.66 -17.13
C SER A 105 -6.59 -6.90 -16.06
N GLY A 106 -6.54 -5.57 -16.15
CA GLY A 106 -5.84 -4.75 -15.16
C GLY A 106 -6.32 -5.02 -13.73
N GLY A 107 -7.63 -5.07 -13.49
CA GLY A 107 -8.20 -5.37 -12.18
C GLY A 107 -7.89 -6.78 -11.69
N GLU A 108 -7.93 -7.79 -12.58
CA GLU A 108 -7.53 -9.16 -12.24
C GLU A 108 -6.05 -9.24 -11.87
N LYS A 109 -5.16 -8.54 -12.59
CA LYS A 109 -3.73 -8.47 -12.26
C LYS A 109 -3.49 -7.88 -10.87
N VAL A 110 -4.15 -6.77 -10.55
CA VAL A 110 -4.04 -6.16 -9.22
C VAL A 110 -4.51 -7.11 -8.12
N ARG A 111 -5.68 -7.75 -8.28
CA ARG A 111 -6.18 -8.74 -7.32
C ARG A 111 -5.25 -9.96 -7.19
N CYS A 112 -4.68 -10.42 -8.30
CA CYS A 112 -3.72 -11.52 -8.31
C CYS A 112 -2.42 -11.14 -7.58
N MET A 113 -1.90 -9.93 -7.83
CA MET A 113 -0.72 -9.42 -7.14
C MET A 113 -0.95 -9.25 -5.63
N LEU A 114 -2.11 -8.73 -5.23
CA LEU A 114 -2.48 -8.65 -3.81
C LEU A 114 -2.57 -10.03 -3.17
N SER A 115 -3.10 -11.01 -3.91
CA SER A 115 -3.12 -12.40 -3.46
C SER A 115 -1.69 -12.93 -3.21
N LYS A 116 -0.75 -12.64 -4.10
CA LYS A 116 0.67 -12.97 -3.93
C LYS A 116 1.25 -12.36 -2.64
N LEU A 117 1.05 -11.06 -2.43
CA LEU A 117 1.59 -10.37 -1.26
C LEU A 117 1.04 -10.92 0.06
N MET A 118 -0.24 -11.22 0.08
CA MET A 118 -0.91 -11.70 1.30
C MET A 118 -0.60 -13.18 1.59
N ILE A 119 -0.50 -14.02 0.54
CA ILE A 119 -0.23 -15.46 0.71
C ILE A 119 1.23 -15.75 1.06
N SER A 120 2.15 -14.84 0.71
CA SER A 120 3.59 -15.00 0.99
C SER A 120 3.95 -15.01 2.48
N GLY A 121 2.99 -14.74 3.36
CA GLY A 121 3.22 -14.72 4.81
C GLY A 121 3.95 -13.49 5.33
N ALA A 122 4.06 -12.42 4.54
CA ALA A 122 4.63 -11.16 4.99
C ALA A 122 3.80 -10.58 6.14
N ASN A 123 4.48 -10.01 7.14
CA ASN A 123 3.82 -9.35 8.27
C ASN A 123 3.79 -7.82 8.13
N VAL A 124 4.42 -7.28 7.08
CA VAL A 124 4.33 -5.88 6.64
C VAL A 124 3.99 -5.84 5.16
N LEU A 125 2.88 -5.23 4.81
CA LEU A 125 2.51 -4.95 3.42
C LEU A 125 2.71 -3.46 3.13
N MET A 126 3.39 -3.18 2.02
CA MET A 126 3.56 -1.84 1.48
C MET A 126 2.84 -1.77 0.14
N LEU A 127 1.86 -0.87 0.00
CA LEU A 127 1.00 -0.77 -1.18
C LEU A 127 1.03 0.65 -1.74
N ASP A 128 1.53 0.79 -2.98
CA ASP A 128 1.58 2.08 -3.66
C ASP A 128 0.43 2.20 -4.67
N GLU A 129 -0.60 2.99 -4.33
CA GLU A 129 -1.83 3.23 -5.08
C GLU A 129 -2.50 1.92 -5.59
N PRO A 130 -2.81 0.96 -4.70
CA PRO A 130 -3.32 -0.35 -5.10
C PRO A 130 -4.74 -0.31 -5.68
N THR A 131 -5.40 0.84 -5.64
CA THR A 131 -6.75 1.05 -6.16
C THR A 131 -6.78 1.55 -7.59
N ASP A 132 -5.65 1.96 -8.15
CA ASP A 132 -5.58 2.44 -9.52
C ASP A 132 -6.06 1.34 -10.48
N HIS A 133 -6.98 1.69 -11.38
CA HIS A 133 -7.56 0.79 -12.39
C HIS A 133 -8.46 -0.35 -11.86
N LEU A 134 -8.87 -0.33 -10.58
CA LEU A 134 -9.84 -1.27 -10.03
C LEU A 134 -11.28 -0.79 -10.24
N ASP A 135 -12.18 -1.75 -10.49
CA ASP A 135 -13.62 -1.55 -10.40
C ASP A 135 -14.09 -1.53 -8.93
N MET A 136 -15.31 -1.09 -8.70
CA MET A 136 -15.89 -0.94 -7.34
C MET A 136 -15.94 -2.26 -6.57
N GLU A 137 -16.19 -3.38 -7.25
CA GLU A 137 -16.24 -4.71 -6.62
C GLU A 137 -14.85 -5.13 -6.15
N SER A 138 -13.83 -4.93 -7.00
CA SER A 138 -12.44 -5.21 -6.68
C SER A 138 -11.92 -4.32 -5.54
N ILE A 139 -12.28 -3.03 -5.52
CA ILE A 139 -11.97 -2.10 -4.40
C ILE A 139 -12.58 -2.61 -3.10
N THR A 140 -13.83 -3.07 -3.13
CA THR A 140 -14.51 -3.62 -1.95
C THR A 140 -13.83 -4.90 -1.46
N ALA A 141 -13.47 -5.81 -2.36
CA ALA A 141 -12.75 -7.03 -2.01
C ALA A 141 -11.36 -6.74 -1.42
N LEU A 142 -10.62 -5.80 -2.02
CA LEU A 142 -9.36 -5.30 -1.50
C LEU A 142 -9.52 -4.76 -0.09
N ASN A 143 -10.45 -3.83 0.12
CA ASN A 143 -10.71 -3.21 1.41
C ASN A 143 -11.00 -4.26 2.50
N ASN A 144 -11.87 -5.22 2.20
CA ASN A 144 -12.18 -6.32 3.11
C ASN A 144 -10.95 -7.19 3.44
N GLY A 145 -10.06 -7.40 2.48
CA GLY A 145 -8.79 -8.09 2.68
C GLY A 145 -7.85 -7.31 3.59
N LEU A 146 -7.69 -6.01 3.34
CA LEU A 146 -6.81 -5.13 4.11
C LEU A 146 -7.26 -4.97 5.57
N ILE A 147 -8.58 -4.81 5.81
CA ILE A 147 -9.14 -4.73 7.16
C ILE A 147 -8.84 -6.01 7.98
N LYS A 148 -8.86 -7.17 7.32
CA LYS A 148 -8.60 -8.47 7.98
C LYS A 148 -7.13 -8.84 8.07
N PHE A 149 -6.25 -8.09 7.41
CA PHE A 149 -4.82 -8.37 7.44
C PHE A 149 -4.25 -8.20 8.86
N PRO A 150 -3.64 -9.23 9.47
CA PRO A 150 -3.23 -9.19 10.87
C PRO A 150 -1.92 -8.44 11.12
N GLY A 151 -1.22 -8.05 10.06
CA GLY A 151 0.10 -7.40 10.10
C GLY A 151 0.05 -5.88 10.11
N VAL A 152 1.17 -5.29 9.78
CA VAL A 152 1.33 -3.85 9.56
C VAL A 152 1.04 -3.54 8.10
N LEU A 153 0.25 -2.52 7.86
CA LEU A 153 -0.07 -2.02 6.53
C LEU A 153 0.45 -0.60 6.37
N ILE A 154 1.24 -0.37 5.34
CA ILE A 154 1.71 0.96 4.92
C ILE A 154 1.23 1.14 3.48
N PHE A 155 0.39 2.12 3.22
CA PHE A 155 -0.19 2.27 1.89
C PHE A 155 -0.38 3.73 1.49
N SER A 156 -0.40 3.97 0.20
CA SER A 156 -0.92 5.20 -0.40
C SER A 156 -2.21 4.88 -1.14
N SER A 157 -3.20 5.73 -1.06
CA SER A 157 -4.41 5.61 -1.86
C SER A 157 -5.12 6.95 -2.00
N ARG A 158 -5.74 7.17 -3.15
CA ARG A 158 -6.66 8.29 -3.40
C ARG A 158 -8.09 7.96 -3.01
N ASP A 159 -8.39 6.69 -2.80
CA ASP A 159 -9.70 6.23 -2.41
C ASP A 159 -10.00 6.59 -0.95
N HIS A 160 -10.98 7.47 -0.75
CA HIS A 160 -11.37 7.95 0.58
C HIS A 160 -11.86 6.80 1.47
N GLN A 161 -12.65 5.88 0.92
CA GLN A 161 -13.25 4.80 1.69
C GLN A 161 -12.20 3.85 2.24
N ILE A 162 -11.22 3.45 1.42
CA ILE A 162 -10.11 2.59 1.88
C ILE A 162 -9.31 3.28 2.97
N VAL A 163 -8.97 4.55 2.79
CA VAL A 163 -8.21 5.29 3.82
C VAL A 163 -9.00 5.37 5.12
N GLN A 164 -10.28 5.73 5.04
CA GLN A 164 -11.14 5.90 6.21
C GLN A 164 -11.37 4.59 6.98
N THR A 165 -11.57 3.48 6.28
CA THR A 165 -11.87 2.20 6.91
C THR A 165 -10.63 1.44 7.40
N THR A 166 -9.48 1.74 6.82
CA THR A 166 -8.25 0.96 7.04
C THR A 166 -7.22 1.73 7.87
N ALA A 167 -7.01 3.04 7.61
CA ALA A 167 -5.93 3.78 8.25
C ALA A 167 -6.29 4.23 9.67
N ASN A 168 -5.34 4.05 10.61
CA ASN A 168 -5.39 4.56 11.97
C ASN A 168 -4.22 5.51 12.29
N ARG A 169 -3.41 5.82 11.28
CA ARG A 169 -2.30 6.78 11.32
C ARG A 169 -2.13 7.39 9.94
N ILE A 170 -2.09 8.70 9.88
CA ILE A 170 -1.91 9.44 8.64
C ILE A 170 -0.54 10.09 8.64
N MET A 171 0.20 9.87 7.56
CA MET A 171 1.45 10.53 7.26
C MET A 171 1.26 11.37 6.00
N GLU A 172 1.53 12.66 6.06
CA GLU A 172 1.42 13.56 4.92
C GLU A 172 2.76 14.24 4.64
N ILE A 173 3.23 14.14 3.40
CA ILE A 173 4.45 14.82 2.95
C ILE A 173 4.06 16.14 2.30
N VAL A 174 4.52 17.25 2.88
CA VAL A 174 4.24 18.60 2.39
C VAL A 174 5.57 19.33 2.19
N ASN A 175 5.96 19.61 0.96
CA ASN A 175 7.20 20.31 0.63
C ASN A 175 8.44 19.76 1.36
N GLY A 176 8.62 18.44 1.31
CA GLY A 176 9.76 17.76 1.95
C GLY A 176 9.67 17.64 3.48
N LYS A 177 8.58 18.12 4.11
CA LYS A 177 8.32 17.96 5.55
C LYS A 177 7.25 16.92 5.77
N LEU A 178 7.37 16.19 6.87
CA LEU A 178 6.44 15.13 7.25
C LEU A 178 5.49 15.63 8.35
N ILE A 179 4.19 15.48 8.10
CA ILE A 179 3.15 15.56 9.13
C ILE A 179 2.77 14.12 9.46
N ASP A 180 2.81 13.76 10.74
CA ASP A 180 2.51 12.41 11.22
C ASP A 180 1.50 12.52 12.38
N LYS A 181 0.37 11.84 12.26
CA LYS A 181 -0.70 11.86 13.26
C LYS A 181 -1.38 10.51 13.37
N ILE A 182 -1.55 10.03 14.59
CA ILE A 182 -2.38 8.87 14.91
C ILE A 182 -3.80 9.36 15.04
N THR A 183 -4.64 9.10 14.04
CA THR A 183 -6.00 9.59 13.93
C THR A 183 -6.71 8.86 12.78
N THR A 184 -8.03 8.96 12.74
CA THR A 184 -8.82 8.57 11.56
C THR A 184 -8.66 9.59 10.44
N TYR A 185 -9.06 9.22 9.22
CA TYR A 185 -8.88 10.11 8.08
C TYR A 185 -9.79 11.35 8.15
N ASP A 186 -11.05 11.17 8.54
CA ASP A 186 -11.99 12.29 8.66
C ASP A 186 -11.56 13.27 9.75
N GLU A 187 -11.18 12.78 10.94
CA GLU A 187 -10.63 13.61 12.00
C GLU A 187 -9.37 14.38 11.56
N TYR A 188 -8.52 13.74 10.72
CA TYR A 188 -7.33 14.39 10.17
C TYR A 188 -7.71 15.55 9.24
N LEU A 189 -8.74 15.38 8.42
CA LEU A 189 -9.20 16.42 7.48
C LEU A 189 -9.84 17.60 8.19
N GLU A 190 -10.63 17.34 9.23
CA GLU A 190 -11.36 18.34 10.02
C GLU A 190 -10.47 19.09 11.02
N SER A 191 -9.26 18.59 11.28
CA SER A 191 -8.35 19.16 12.29
C SER A 191 -7.77 20.50 11.88
N ASP A 192 -8.12 21.58 12.60
CA ASP A 192 -7.54 22.91 12.43
C ASP A 192 -6.02 22.93 12.68
N GLU A 193 -5.53 22.11 13.60
CA GLU A 193 -4.10 21.95 13.86
C GLU A 193 -3.36 21.45 12.61
N MET A 194 -3.92 20.42 11.95
CA MET A 194 -3.33 19.87 10.74
C MET A 194 -3.45 20.84 9.57
N ALA A 195 -4.55 21.58 9.47
CA ALA A 195 -4.72 22.62 8.47
C ALA A 195 -3.66 23.73 8.62
N ARG A 196 -3.39 24.17 9.84
CA ARG A 196 -2.32 25.17 10.14
C ARG A 196 -0.94 24.63 9.82
N LYS A 197 -0.62 23.39 10.19
CA LYS A 197 0.68 22.76 9.86
C LYS A 197 0.90 22.68 8.35
N ARG A 198 -0.13 22.26 7.60
CA ARG A 198 -0.07 22.22 6.12
C ARG A 198 0.20 23.61 5.55
N PHE A 199 -0.52 24.62 6.03
CA PHE A 199 -0.32 26.00 5.59
C PHE A 199 1.11 26.48 5.86
N VAL A 200 1.62 26.31 7.08
CA VAL A 200 3.00 26.72 7.44
C VAL A 200 4.03 26.01 6.56
N PHE A 201 3.88 24.71 6.31
CA PHE A 201 4.81 23.95 5.48
C PHE A 201 4.69 24.31 3.98
N SER A 202 3.51 24.72 3.51
CA SER A 202 3.32 25.18 2.13
C SER A 202 3.93 26.55 1.86
N VAL A 203 3.90 27.46 2.83
CA VAL A 203 4.41 28.84 2.71
C VAL A 203 5.92 28.91 2.89
N ALA A 204 6.50 28.05 3.71
CA ALA A 204 7.95 28.08 4.04
C ALA A 204 8.88 27.94 2.83
N VAL A 205 8.42 27.36 1.71
CA VAL A 205 9.22 27.23 0.47
C VAL A 205 9.20 28.50 -0.38
N SER A 206 8.13 29.31 -0.29
CA SER A 206 8.04 30.55 -1.07
C SER A 206 9.10 31.61 -0.66
N TYR A 207 9.61 31.55 0.55
CA TYR A 207 10.62 32.50 1.05
C TYR A 207 12.07 32.10 0.75
N THR A 208 12.36 30.85 0.45
CA THR A 208 13.72 30.39 0.16
C THR A 208 14.18 30.69 -1.28
N HIS A 209 13.26 31.07 -2.18
CA HIS A 209 13.57 31.49 -3.56
C HIS A 209 13.68 33.00 -3.77
N LEU A 210 13.53 33.82 -2.72
CA LEU A 210 13.70 35.28 -2.75
C LEU A 210 15.00 35.71 -2.04
N THR A 211 16.12 35.10 -2.36
CA THR A 211 17.41 35.75 -2.17
C THR A 211 17.68 36.64 -3.37
N LEU A 212 17.50 37.92 -3.17
CA LEU A 212 17.91 38.97 -4.11
C LEU A 212 19.40 38.82 -4.45
N PRO A 213 19.79 38.91 -5.72
CA PRO A 213 21.20 39.04 -6.04
C PRO A 213 21.71 40.39 -5.54
N THR A 214 22.78 40.39 -4.77
CA THR A 214 23.61 41.56 -4.47
C THR A 214 24.42 41.94 -5.67
#